data_472a3f2e2219d541ccd4f7489e593444
#
_entry.id   472a3f2e2219d541ccd4f7489e593444
#
_cell.length_a   1.000
_cell.length_b   1.000
_cell.length_c   1.000
_cell.angle_alpha   90.00
_cell.angle_beta   90.00
_cell.angle_gamma   90.00
#
_symmetry.space_group_name_H-M   'P 1'
#
loop_
_entity.id
_entity.type
_entity.pdbx_description
1 polymer ?
#
loop_
_entity_poly.entity_id
_entity_poly.type
_entity_poly.pdbx_seq_one_letter_code
_entity_poly.pdbx_strand_id
1 'polypeptide(L)'
;QYRGPNVYILFVAVIIASIGLNVNSIPVIIGAMLISPLMGPILGFGLGLGTNDRELVLFSVKNLLVMVGISLLAATLYFVLTPLEVDNPTELLARTRPTIYDVLIALFGGLAGVLEIARKEKGTVLSGVAIATALMPPLCTVGYGIANLSWSYTIGALFLFTINCIFIAMAAYLMAKFLKFPTRTVETNKLSYHILSYTLVLLLIGTSIFTGYHVIRENNFTKSANRFIKKNQSIGKTYIYDSSVDVSRTPYQLELRLAGESLADETREMLLRDAEHFGIMRQQIVIHEDATVRFDKFNETEIVRDLISSNATNIQVRDDSIKALQAELAYYKSQQLPATQLAAELQTQIPTITRIALTKGTSLENEMVTSESQVVVVVC
;
A
#
# COMPACT_ATOMS: atom_id res chain seq x y z
N GLN A 1 10.77 -25.06 3.00
CA GLN A 1 12.12 -25.48 3.39
C GLN A 1 13.07 -24.28 3.24
N TYR A 2 13.82 -23.97 4.31
CA TYR A 2 14.83 -22.90 4.30
C TYR A 2 16.17 -23.33 3.64
N ARG A 3 16.24 -24.51 3.07
CA ARG A 3 17.39 -25.06 2.32
C ARG A 3 16.99 -25.24 0.85
N GLY A 4 17.84 -24.82 -0.06
CA GLY A 4 17.65 -24.99 -1.49
C GLY A 4 17.22 -23.71 -2.22
N PRO A 5 16.60 -23.82 -3.40
CA PRO A 5 16.33 -22.73 -4.32
C PRO A 5 15.55 -21.54 -3.76
N ASN A 6 14.67 -21.80 -2.78
CA ASN A 6 13.81 -20.77 -2.18
C ASN A 6 14.60 -19.64 -1.49
N VAL A 7 15.78 -19.93 -0.91
CA VAL A 7 16.64 -18.95 -0.28
C VAL A 7 17.25 -18.00 -1.34
N TYR A 8 17.72 -18.57 -2.45
CA TYR A 8 18.27 -17.77 -3.54
C TYR A 8 17.19 -16.93 -4.23
N ILE A 9 16.00 -17.52 -4.43
CA ILE A 9 14.85 -16.79 -4.98
C ILE A 9 14.48 -15.61 -4.08
N LEU A 10 14.42 -15.83 -2.76
CA LEU A 10 14.14 -14.76 -1.80
C LEU A 10 15.20 -13.66 -1.86
N PHE A 11 16.48 -14.03 -1.87
CA PHE A 11 17.57 -13.06 -1.93
C PHE A 11 17.48 -12.17 -3.18
N VAL A 12 17.28 -12.78 -4.36
CA VAL A 12 17.12 -12.04 -5.63
C VAL A 12 15.84 -11.19 -5.59
N ALA A 13 14.74 -11.73 -5.11
CA ALA A 13 13.48 -10.99 -5.01
C ALA A 13 13.59 -9.76 -4.11
N VAL A 14 14.31 -9.86 -2.98
CA VAL A 14 14.56 -8.73 -2.07
C VAL A 14 15.42 -7.66 -2.73
N ILE A 15 16.46 -8.04 -3.50
CA ILE A 15 17.27 -7.09 -4.24
C ILE A 15 16.41 -6.34 -5.28
N ILE A 16 15.59 -7.06 -6.07
CA ILE A 16 14.69 -6.44 -7.06
C ILE A 16 13.70 -5.49 -6.38
N ALA A 17 13.12 -5.90 -5.23
CA ALA A 17 12.23 -5.04 -4.46
C ALA A 17 12.94 -3.79 -3.93
N SER A 18 14.17 -3.94 -3.46
CA SER A 18 14.98 -2.81 -2.97
C SER A 18 15.31 -1.83 -4.09
N ILE A 19 15.62 -2.33 -5.30
CA ILE A 19 15.77 -1.50 -6.50
C ILE A 19 14.46 -0.75 -6.79
N GLY A 20 13.33 -1.48 -6.81
CA GLY A 20 12.02 -0.88 -7.05
C GLY A 20 11.65 0.22 -6.06
N LEU A 21 11.95 0.01 -4.76
CA LEU A 21 11.75 1.00 -3.71
C LEU A 21 12.68 2.21 -3.89
N ASN A 22 13.93 1.98 -4.29
CA ASN A 22 14.92 3.03 -4.51
C ASN A 22 14.53 3.96 -5.68
N VAL A 23 13.97 3.39 -6.76
CA VAL A 23 13.54 4.17 -7.94
C VAL A 23 12.05 4.55 -7.91
N ASN A 24 11.36 4.36 -6.78
CA ASN A 24 9.91 4.58 -6.61
C ASN A 24 9.05 3.89 -7.69
N SER A 25 9.47 2.70 -8.18
CA SER A 25 8.76 1.96 -9.22
C SER A 25 7.84 0.89 -8.64
N ILE A 26 6.56 1.22 -8.50
CA ILE A 26 5.52 0.30 -8.00
C ILE A 26 5.46 -1.00 -8.82
N PRO A 27 5.51 -1.00 -10.18
CA PRO A 27 5.47 -2.24 -10.95
C PRO A 27 6.63 -3.19 -10.64
N VAL A 28 7.85 -2.67 -10.45
CA VAL A 28 9.03 -3.48 -10.11
C VAL A 28 8.88 -4.09 -8.71
N ILE A 29 8.37 -3.30 -7.76
CA ILE A 29 8.10 -3.77 -6.40
C ILE A 29 7.08 -4.92 -6.43
N ILE A 30 5.97 -4.77 -7.16
CA ILE A 30 4.94 -5.82 -7.31
C ILE A 30 5.53 -7.07 -7.96
N GLY A 31 6.32 -6.93 -9.03
CA GLY A 31 6.98 -8.05 -9.68
C GLY A 31 7.89 -8.86 -8.75
N ALA A 32 8.67 -8.18 -7.91
CA ALA A 32 9.52 -8.81 -6.90
C ALA A 32 8.71 -9.57 -5.84
N MET A 33 7.59 -9.00 -5.40
CA MET A 33 6.70 -9.62 -4.40
C MET A 33 6.10 -10.94 -4.89
N LEU A 34 5.79 -11.06 -6.19
CA LEU A 34 5.25 -12.27 -6.79
C LEU A 34 6.17 -13.49 -6.68
N ILE A 35 7.47 -13.24 -6.59
CA ILE A 35 8.50 -14.29 -6.55
C ILE A 35 8.83 -14.68 -5.09
N SER A 36 8.41 -13.86 -4.10
CA SER A 36 8.82 -14.01 -2.70
C SER A 36 8.16 -15.19 -1.99
N PRO A 37 8.92 -16.08 -1.34
CA PRO A 37 8.39 -17.23 -0.60
C PRO A 37 8.02 -16.89 0.87
N LEU A 38 7.95 -15.62 1.29
CA LEU A 38 7.72 -15.21 2.69
C LEU A 38 6.34 -15.60 3.24
N MET A 39 5.36 -15.79 2.38
CA MET A 39 3.98 -16.12 2.77
C MET A 39 3.87 -17.46 3.51
N GLY A 40 4.57 -18.49 3.03
CA GLY A 40 4.44 -19.87 3.53
C GLY A 40 4.64 -20.03 5.05
N PRO A 41 5.72 -19.51 5.61
CA PRO A 41 5.99 -19.62 7.06
C PRO A 41 4.93 -18.93 7.93
N ILE A 42 4.39 -17.80 7.53
CA ILE A 42 3.42 -17.07 8.35
C ILE A 42 2.06 -17.77 8.35
N LEU A 43 1.61 -18.21 7.17
CA LEU A 43 0.40 -19.04 7.08
C LEU A 43 0.58 -20.38 7.82
N GLY A 44 1.75 -21.02 7.68
CA GLY A 44 2.08 -22.24 8.40
C GLY A 44 2.06 -22.07 9.91
N PHE A 45 2.49 -20.93 10.44
CA PHE A 45 2.38 -20.60 11.85
C PHE A 45 0.91 -20.52 12.31
N GLY A 46 0.07 -19.76 11.62
CA GLY A 46 -1.35 -19.64 11.95
C GLY A 46 -2.12 -20.95 11.80
N LEU A 47 -1.85 -21.72 10.73
CA LEU A 47 -2.42 -23.05 10.52
C LEU A 47 -1.98 -24.03 11.61
N GLY A 48 -0.69 -24.04 11.97
CA GLY A 48 -0.15 -24.90 13.03
C GLY A 48 -0.82 -24.64 14.38
N LEU A 49 -1.08 -23.38 14.73
CA LEU A 49 -1.87 -23.03 15.90
C LEU A 49 -3.33 -23.51 15.78
N GLY A 50 -3.94 -23.36 14.60
CA GLY A 50 -5.33 -23.77 14.33
C GLY A 50 -5.54 -25.27 14.38
N THR A 51 -4.56 -26.06 13.94
CA THR A 51 -4.58 -27.53 13.89
C THR A 51 -3.91 -28.20 15.08
N ASN A 52 -3.39 -27.45 16.07
CA ASN A 52 -2.63 -27.97 17.21
C ASN A 52 -1.35 -28.75 16.80
N ASP A 53 -0.74 -28.34 15.66
CA ASP A 53 0.49 -28.99 15.18
C ASP A 53 1.74 -28.22 15.62
N ARG A 54 2.35 -28.67 16.75
CA ARG A 54 3.56 -28.02 17.28
C ARG A 54 4.76 -28.08 16.34
N GLU A 55 4.90 -29.17 15.59
CA GLU A 55 6.02 -29.31 14.65
C GLU A 55 5.92 -28.27 13.56
N LEU A 56 4.70 -28.08 13.03
CA LEU A 56 4.42 -27.05 12.02
C LEU A 56 4.66 -25.65 12.58
N VAL A 57 4.25 -25.36 13.82
CA VAL A 57 4.49 -24.05 14.45
C VAL A 57 5.99 -23.76 14.58
N LEU A 58 6.76 -24.69 15.19
CA LEU A 58 8.19 -24.51 15.37
C LEU A 58 8.96 -24.43 14.06
N PHE A 59 8.59 -25.26 13.09
CA PHE A 59 9.15 -25.23 11.74
C PHE A 59 8.87 -23.90 11.04
N SER A 60 7.65 -23.39 11.15
CA SER A 60 7.24 -22.13 10.56
C SER A 60 7.97 -20.93 11.16
N VAL A 61 8.08 -20.88 12.49
CA VAL A 61 8.83 -19.82 13.18
C VAL A 61 10.30 -19.84 12.78
N LYS A 62 10.93 -21.01 12.78
CA LYS A 62 12.34 -21.14 12.37
C LYS A 62 12.56 -20.69 10.92
N ASN A 63 11.68 -21.11 10.01
CA ASN A 63 11.76 -20.68 8.61
C ASN A 63 11.56 -19.18 8.48
N LEU A 64 10.59 -18.60 9.19
CA LEU A 64 10.33 -17.15 9.15
C LEU A 64 11.56 -16.37 9.60
N LEU A 65 12.17 -16.74 10.73
CA LEU A 65 13.36 -16.07 11.25
C LEU A 65 14.54 -16.13 10.28
N VAL A 66 14.78 -17.28 9.65
CA VAL A 66 15.84 -17.44 8.65
C VAL A 66 15.54 -16.57 7.41
N MET A 67 14.31 -16.58 6.91
CA MET A 67 13.92 -15.79 5.75
C MET A 67 13.99 -14.29 6.02
N VAL A 68 13.55 -13.83 7.20
CA VAL A 68 13.68 -12.44 7.63
C VAL A 68 15.17 -12.05 7.70
N GLY A 69 16.02 -12.86 8.31
CA GLY A 69 17.45 -12.62 8.39
C GLY A 69 18.11 -12.46 7.00
N ILE A 70 17.77 -13.36 6.06
CA ILE A 70 18.27 -13.29 4.68
C ILE A 70 17.75 -12.04 3.97
N SER A 71 16.47 -11.70 4.16
CA SER A 71 15.87 -10.49 3.56
C SER A 71 16.54 -9.22 4.07
N LEU A 72 16.76 -9.11 5.38
CA LEU A 72 17.44 -7.97 5.98
C LEU A 72 18.88 -7.85 5.48
N LEU A 73 19.60 -8.96 5.40
CA LEU A 73 20.97 -8.99 4.90
C LEU A 73 21.02 -8.55 3.42
N ALA A 74 20.13 -9.09 2.58
CA ALA A 74 20.08 -8.74 1.16
C ALA A 74 19.73 -7.27 0.94
N ALA A 75 18.71 -6.75 1.64
CA ALA A 75 18.29 -5.37 1.52
C ALA A 75 19.36 -4.40 2.04
N THR A 76 19.93 -4.68 3.23
CA THR A 76 21.00 -3.84 3.79
C THR A 76 22.22 -3.84 2.88
N LEU A 77 22.64 -5.00 2.35
CA LEU A 77 23.76 -5.09 1.41
C LEU A 77 23.51 -4.24 0.15
N TYR A 78 22.30 -4.31 -0.40
CA TYR A 78 21.94 -3.51 -1.56
C TYR A 78 22.06 -2.00 -1.27
N PHE A 79 21.44 -1.52 -0.19
CA PHE A 79 21.44 -0.08 0.13
C PHE A 79 22.81 0.45 0.57
N VAL A 80 23.66 -0.37 1.18
CA VAL A 80 25.07 0.01 1.50
C VAL A 80 25.91 0.11 0.24
N LEU A 81 25.69 -0.78 -0.74
CA LEU A 81 26.48 -0.80 -1.98
C LEU A 81 25.99 0.21 -3.03
N THR A 82 24.74 0.69 -2.90
CA THR A 82 24.14 1.59 -3.89
C THR A 82 24.44 3.04 -3.54
N PRO A 83 25.21 3.77 -4.36
CA PRO A 83 25.55 5.18 -4.11
C PRO A 83 24.42 6.15 -4.50
N LEU A 84 23.27 5.64 -4.96
CA LEU A 84 22.16 6.44 -5.43
C LEU A 84 21.31 6.86 -4.23
N GLU A 85 21.46 8.09 -3.79
CA GLU A 85 20.55 8.72 -2.85
C GLU A 85 19.25 9.06 -3.57
N VAL A 86 18.12 8.74 -2.94
CA VAL A 86 16.79 9.12 -3.45
C VAL A 86 16.42 10.44 -2.82
N ASP A 87 16.32 11.49 -3.62
CA ASP A 87 15.95 12.83 -3.15
C ASP A 87 14.61 12.84 -2.39
N ASN A 88 13.66 11.96 -2.76
CA ASN A 88 12.37 11.81 -2.09
C ASN A 88 11.94 10.33 -2.08
N PRO A 89 12.29 9.55 -1.05
CA PRO A 89 11.96 8.13 -0.97
C PRO A 89 10.50 7.92 -0.53
N THR A 90 9.53 8.30 -1.36
CA THR A 90 8.10 8.26 -1.03
C THR A 90 7.61 6.84 -0.75
N GLU A 91 8.05 5.84 -1.52
CA GLU A 91 7.67 4.45 -1.32
C GLU A 91 8.28 3.86 -0.03
N LEU A 92 9.52 4.22 0.31
CA LEU A 92 10.15 3.82 1.57
C LEU A 92 9.45 4.45 2.76
N LEU A 93 9.13 5.76 2.68
CA LEU A 93 8.45 6.47 3.75
C LEU A 93 7.04 5.93 4.00
N ALA A 94 6.31 5.56 2.94
CA ALA A 94 4.98 4.95 3.03
C ALA A 94 4.98 3.62 3.82
N ARG A 95 6.13 2.94 3.96
CA ARG A 95 6.28 1.67 4.69
C ARG A 95 6.75 1.83 6.13
N THR A 96 6.86 3.05 6.63
CA THR A 96 7.29 3.31 8.02
C THR A 96 6.13 3.50 9.00
N ARG A 97 4.91 3.70 8.49
CA ARG A 97 3.72 3.93 9.32
C ARG A 97 2.59 2.99 8.93
N PRO A 98 2.13 2.14 9.85
CA PRO A 98 1.00 1.26 9.59
C PRO A 98 -0.29 2.06 9.45
N THR A 99 -1.13 1.65 8.51
CA THR A 99 -2.46 2.20 8.31
C THR A 99 -3.52 1.13 8.57
N ILE A 100 -4.78 1.54 8.76
CA ILE A 100 -5.88 0.58 8.89
C ILE A 100 -6.03 -0.27 7.62
N TYR A 101 -5.65 0.27 6.47
CA TYR A 101 -5.70 -0.46 5.20
C TYR A 101 -4.68 -1.61 5.17
N ASP A 102 -3.49 -1.42 5.72
CA ASP A 102 -2.46 -2.47 5.82
C ASP A 102 -2.98 -3.63 6.67
N VAL A 103 -3.64 -3.33 7.79
CA VAL A 103 -4.27 -4.32 8.67
C VAL A 103 -5.36 -5.10 7.93
N LEU A 104 -6.23 -4.42 7.18
CA LEU A 104 -7.28 -5.06 6.40
C LEU A 104 -6.71 -5.91 5.27
N ILE A 105 -5.70 -5.42 4.56
CA ILE A 105 -5.01 -6.19 3.50
C ILE A 105 -4.35 -7.44 4.09
N ALA A 106 -3.68 -7.33 5.24
CA ALA A 106 -3.07 -8.46 5.92
C ALA A 106 -4.12 -9.50 6.35
N LEU A 107 -5.24 -9.06 6.91
CA LEU A 107 -6.33 -9.93 7.35
C LEU A 107 -6.97 -10.66 6.16
N PHE A 108 -7.47 -9.93 5.16
CA PHE A 108 -8.14 -10.53 4.00
C PHE A 108 -7.16 -11.30 3.12
N GLY A 109 -5.93 -10.85 2.98
CA GLY A 109 -4.86 -11.59 2.31
C GLY A 109 -4.58 -12.93 3.00
N GLY A 110 -4.50 -12.93 4.34
CA GLY A 110 -4.35 -14.16 5.13
C GLY A 110 -5.51 -15.14 4.95
N LEU A 111 -6.76 -14.65 4.95
CA LEU A 111 -7.95 -15.47 4.68
C LEU A 111 -7.88 -16.08 3.27
N ALA A 112 -7.58 -15.28 2.26
CA ALA A 112 -7.45 -15.74 0.88
C ALA A 112 -6.33 -16.78 0.72
N GLY A 113 -5.19 -16.58 1.38
CA GLY A 113 -4.06 -17.51 1.35
C GLY A 113 -4.39 -18.89 1.91
N VAL A 114 -5.18 -18.96 2.98
CA VAL A 114 -5.63 -20.27 3.52
C VAL A 114 -6.65 -20.92 2.61
N LEU A 115 -7.58 -20.15 2.03
CA LEU A 115 -8.54 -20.68 1.06
C LEU A 115 -7.84 -21.28 -0.15
N GLU A 116 -6.75 -20.66 -0.63
CA GLU A 116 -5.95 -21.21 -1.73
C GLU A 116 -5.29 -22.52 -1.36
N ILE A 117 -4.71 -22.63 -0.16
CA ILE A 117 -4.12 -23.87 0.34
C ILE A 117 -5.18 -24.98 0.47
N ALA A 118 -6.42 -24.61 0.83
CA ALA A 118 -7.53 -25.55 1.01
C ALA A 118 -8.12 -26.07 -0.31
N ARG A 119 -7.85 -25.41 -1.46
CA ARG A 119 -8.35 -25.84 -2.77
C ARG A 119 -7.63 -27.09 -3.26
N LYS A 120 -8.38 -28.00 -3.91
CA LYS A 120 -7.82 -29.22 -4.53
C LYS A 120 -6.95 -28.90 -5.74
N GLU A 121 -7.32 -27.91 -6.51
CA GLU A 121 -6.53 -27.42 -7.65
C GLU A 121 -5.62 -26.34 -7.12
N LYS A 122 -4.32 -26.54 -7.24
CA LYS A 122 -3.33 -25.51 -6.94
C LYS A 122 -3.48 -24.40 -7.97
N GLY A 123 -4.37 -23.47 -7.67
CA GLY A 123 -4.64 -22.31 -8.50
C GLY A 123 -3.48 -21.33 -8.45
N THR A 124 -3.53 -20.42 -9.37
CA THR A 124 -2.55 -19.39 -9.62
C THR A 124 -2.25 -18.52 -8.40
N VAL A 125 -1.01 -18.15 -8.27
CA VAL A 125 -0.23 -17.27 -7.39
C VAL A 125 -0.95 -16.00 -6.85
N LEU A 126 -2.24 -15.77 -7.11
CA LEU A 126 -2.91 -14.48 -6.86
C LEU A 126 -3.03 -14.11 -5.37
N SER A 127 -3.27 -15.09 -4.49
CA SER A 127 -3.38 -14.81 -3.04
C SER A 127 -2.02 -14.55 -2.40
N GLY A 128 -0.97 -15.18 -2.95
CA GLY A 128 0.42 -14.92 -2.55
C GLY A 128 0.82 -13.46 -2.78
N VAL A 129 0.26 -12.81 -3.81
CA VAL A 129 0.52 -11.41 -4.13
C VAL A 129 0.04 -10.49 -3.00
N ALA A 130 -1.21 -10.63 -2.57
CA ALA A 130 -1.78 -9.76 -1.53
C ALA A 130 -1.00 -9.84 -0.21
N ILE A 131 -0.54 -11.05 0.17
CA ILE A 131 0.26 -11.23 1.39
C ILE A 131 1.69 -10.72 1.19
N ALA A 132 2.29 -10.98 0.04
CA ALA A 132 3.64 -10.52 -0.24
C ALA A 132 3.74 -8.99 -0.31
N THR A 133 2.68 -8.28 -0.77
CA THR A 133 2.61 -6.81 -0.75
C THR A 133 2.70 -6.25 0.67
N ALA A 134 2.18 -6.96 1.65
CA ALA A 134 2.21 -6.53 3.04
C ALA A 134 3.54 -6.82 3.77
N LEU A 135 4.36 -7.76 3.27
CA LEU A 135 5.51 -8.28 4.02
C LEU A 135 6.87 -7.84 3.49
N MET A 136 7.06 -7.88 2.17
CA MET A 136 8.39 -7.69 1.58
C MET A 136 8.87 -6.24 1.61
N PRO A 137 8.07 -5.23 1.22
CA PRO A 137 8.50 -3.84 1.23
C PRO A 137 8.91 -3.34 2.63
N PRO A 138 8.16 -3.63 3.71
CA PRO A 138 8.61 -3.27 5.05
C PRO A 138 9.97 -3.85 5.41
N LEU A 139 10.27 -5.12 5.07
CA LEU A 139 11.58 -5.71 5.32
C LEU A 139 12.71 -5.03 4.53
N CYS A 140 12.46 -4.66 3.27
CA CYS A 140 13.42 -3.89 2.48
C CYS A 140 13.64 -2.50 3.08
N THR A 141 12.58 -1.85 3.59
CA THR A 141 12.66 -0.55 4.26
C THR A 141 13.43 -0.64 5.59
N VAL A 142 13.31 -1.74 6.34
CA VAL A 142 14.17 -2.00 7.51
C VAL A 142 15.64 -2.07 7.08
N GLY A 143 15.94 -2.78 5.98
CA GLY A 143 17.29 -2.86 5.43
C GLY A 143 17.84 -1.49 5.02
N TYR A 144 17.01 -0.64 4.41
CA TYR A 144 17.33 0.76 4.11
C TYR A 144 17.65 1.55 5.38
N GLY A 145 16.80 1.43 6.41
CA GLY A 145 16.99 2.11 7.69
C GLY A 145 18.29 1.70 8.40
N ILE A 146 18.65 0.41 8.33
CA ILE A 146 19.92 -0.10 8.88
C ILE A 146 21.12 0.46 8.08
N ALA A 147 21.04 0.44 6.75
CA ALA A 147 22.10 0.92 5.87
C ALA A 147 22.42 2.41 6.09
N ASN A 148 21.37 3.22 6.27
CA ASN A 148 21.47 4.68 6.47
C ASN A 148 21.45 5.11 7.96
N LEU A 149 21.58 4.17 8.89
CA LEU A 149 21.56 4.42 10.35
C LEU A 149 20.33 5.22 10.81
N SER A 150 19.23 5.08 10.11
CA SER A 150 17.98 5.78 10.40
C SER A 150 17.02 4.90 11.21
N TRP A 151 16.99 5.12 12.53
CA TRP A 151 16.14 4.37 13.45
C TRP A 151 14.65 4.55 13.18
N SER A 152 14.25 5.71 12.68
CA SER A 152 12.84 5.98 12.33
C SER A 152 12.34 5.03 11.25
N TYR A 153 13.10 4.83 10.16
CA TYR A 153 12.77 3.87 9.11
C TYR A 153 12.83 2.42 9.62
N THR A 154 13.87 2.09 10.39
CA THR A 154 14.06 0.73 10.90
C THR A 154 12.91 0.30 11.82
N ILE A 155 12.60 1.08 12.84
CA ILE A 155 11.59 0.73 13.84
C ILE A 155 10.19 0.80 13.23
N GLY A 156 9.87 1.84 12.46
CA GLY A 156 8.57 2.00 11.82
C GLY A 156 8.24 0.86 10.86
N ALA A 157 9.17 0.50 9.99
CA ALA A 157 8.98 -0.58 9.04
C ALA A 157 8.97 -1.98 9.71
N LEU A 158 9.78 -2.20 10.73
CA LEU A 158 9.75 -3.45 11.51
C LEU A 158 8.42 -3.60 12.24
N PHE A 159 7.88 -2.51 12.76
CA PHE A 159 6.56 -2.49 13.41
C PHE A 159 5.45 -2.84 12.41
N LEU A 160 5.44 -2.22 11.21
CA LEU A 160 4.50 -2.56 10.15
C LEU A 160 4.60 -4.03 9.72
N PHE A 161 5.82 -4.54 9.53
CA PHE A 161 6.04 -5.97 9.22
C PHE A 161 5.44 -6.89 10.29
N THR A 162 5.70 -6.57 11.57
CA THR A 162 5.23 -7.38 12.70
C THR A 162 3.71 -7.39 12.78
N ILE A 163 3.06 -6.22 12.61
CA ILE A 163 1.60 -6.12 12.56
C ILE A 163 1.04 -7.01 11.47
N ASN A 164 1.56 -6.89 10.25
CA ASN A 164 1.10 -7.68 9.12
C ASN A 164 1.26 -9.19 9.37
N CYS A 165 2.38 -9.64 9.95
CA CYS A 165 2.59 -11.03 10.35
C CYS A 165 1.51 -11.51 11.35
N ILE A 166 1.20 -10.69 12.36
CA ILE A 166 0.21 -11.00 13.37
C ILE A 166 -1.18 -11.17 12.76
N PHE A 167 -1.60 -10.22 11.91
CA PHE A 167 -2.94 -10.27 11.30
C PHE A 167 -3.08 -11.39 10.27
N ILE A 168 -2.05 -11.67 9.48
CA ILE A 168 -2.04 -12.84 8.56
C ILE A 168 -2.11 -14.13 9.32
N ALA A 169 -1.31 -14.27 10.39
CA ALA A 169 -1.33 -15.48 11.23
C ALA A 169 -2.67 -15.67 11.96
N MET A 170 -3.28 -14.58 12.43
CA MET A 170 -4.61 -14.60 13.04
C MET A 170 -5.68 -15.02 12.02
N ALA A 171 -5.63 -14.47 10.80
CA ALA A 171 -6.54 -14.85 9.72
C ALA A 171 -6.40 -16.35 9.39
N ALA A 172 -5.16 -16.85 9.30
CA ALA A 172 -4.89 -18.25 9.06
C ALA A 172 -5.41 -19.16 10.19
N TYR A 173 -5.23 -18.74 11.44
CA TYR A 173 -5.78 -19.45 12.59
C TYR A 173 -7.32 -19.53 12.55
N LEU A 174 -7.99 -18.39 12.34
CA LEU A 174 -9.45 -18.30 12.27
C LEU A 174 -10.00 -19.17 11.14
N MET A 175 -9.36 -19.10 9.96
CA MET A 175 -9.79 -19.87 8.79
C MET A 175 -9.56 -21.36 8.97
N ALA A 176 -8.47 -21.78 9.62
CA ALA A 176 -8.22 -23.19 9.97
C ALA A 176 -9.33 -23.76 10.87
N LYS A 177 -9.80 -22.96 11.83
CA LYS A 177 -10.91 -23.33 12.70
C LYS A 177 -12.25 -23.34 11.96
N PHE A 178 -12.49 -22.34 11.11
CA PHE A 178 -13.73 -22.25 10.31
C PHE A 178 -13.88 -23.39 9.32
N LEU A 179 -12.82 -23.75 8.62
CA LEU A 179 -12.78 -24.87 7.65
C LEU A 179 -12.65 -26.23 8.32
N LYS A 180 -12.58 -26.27 9.66
CA LYS A 180 -12.46 -27.51 10.45
C LYS A 180 -11.31 -28.42 9.97
N PHE A 181 -10.13 -27.84 9.76
CA PHE A 181 -8.96 -28.62 9.40
C PHE A 181 -8.70 -29.70 10.47
N PRO A 182 -8.26 -30.90 10.04
CA PRO A 182 -8.02 -31.98 10.97
C PRO A 182 -6.96 -31.58 12.00
N THR A 183 -7.33 -31.65 13.28
CA THR A 183 -6.40 -31.40 14.39
C THR A 183 -5.54 -32.62 14.63
N ARG A 184 -4.24 -32.44 14.74
CA ARG A 184 -3.35 -33.53 15.21
C ARG A 184 -3.65 -33.82 16.66
N THR A 185 -4.06 -35.06 16.97
CA THR A 185 -4.13 -35.56 18.32
C THR A 185 -2.71 -35.84 18.79
N VAL A 186 -2.18 -34.97 19.63
CA VAL A 186 -0.86 -35.18 20.23
C VAL A 186 -1.04 -36.21 21.34
N GLU A 187 -0.46 -37.43 21.20
CA GLU A 187 -0.48 -38.49 22.21
C GLU A 187 0.25 -38.10 23.51
N THR A 188 0.85 -36.95 23.57
CA THR A 188 1.50 -36.44 24.77
C THR A 188 0.50 -35.77 25.69
N ASN A 189 0.05 -36.46 26.69
CA ASN A 189 -0.76 -36.02 27.85
C ASN A 189 -0.06 -34.93 28.71
N LYS A 190 0.75 -34.08 28.15
CA LYS A 190 1.40 -32.99 28.88
C LYS A 190 0.49 -31.78 28.87
N LEU A 191 -0.22 -31.57 29.97
CA LEU A 191 -0.98 -30.36 30.31
C LEU A 191 -0.24 -29.07 29.91
N SER A 192 1.07 -29.05 30.07
CA SER A 192 1.96 -27.96 29.67
C SER A 192 1.87 -27.60 28.18
N TYR A 193 1.61 -28.55 27.28
CA TYR A 193 1.52 -28.30 25.87
C TYR A 193 0.21 -27.57 25.51
N HIS A 194 -0.91 -28.00 26.06
CA HIS A 194 -2.20 -27.34 25.85
C HIS A 194 -2.17 -25.93 26.42
N ILE A 195 -1.61 -25.74 27.62
CA ILE A 195 -1.42 -24.43 28.23
C ILE A 195 -0.59 -23.54 27.30
N LEU A 196 0.55 -24.01 26.79
CA LEU A 196 1.40 -23.21 25.88
C LEU A 196 0.68 -22.84 24.59
N SER A 197 -0.07 -23.76 23.96
CA SER A 197 -0.83 -23.52 22.75
C SER A 197 -1.92 -22.46 22.97
N TYR A 198 -2.72 -22.62 24.05
CA TYR A 198 -3.75 -21.64 24.41
C TYR A 198 -3.16 -20.28 24.77
N THR A 199 -2.03 -20.23 25.47
CA THR A 199 -1.34 -18.99 25.79
C THR A 199 -0.85 -18.27 24.52
N LEU A 200 -0.29 -19.01 23.54
CA LEU A 200 0.13 -18.43 22.25
C LEU A 200 -1.05 -17.88 21.45
N VAL A 201 -2.18 -18.59 21.43
CA VAL A 201 -3.40 -18.12 20.77
C VAL A 201 -3.96 -16.87 21.46
N LEU A 202 -4.01 -16.88 22.80
CA LEU A 202 -4.48 -15.73 23.58
C LEU A 202 -3.59 -14.51 23.36
N LEU A 203 -2.28 -14.71 23.31
CA LEU A 203 -1.31 -13.65 23.03
C LEU A 203 -1.50 -13.12 21.60
N LEU A 204 -1.69 -13.98 20.60
CA LEU A 204 -1.94 -13.58 19.21
C LEU A 204 -3.22 -12.73 19.10
N ILE A 205 -4.32 -13.16 19.72
CA ILE A 205 -5.59 -12.43 19.71
C ILE A 205 -5.45 -11.12 20.47
N GLY A 206 -4.84 -11.15 21.65
CA GLY A 206 -4.64 -9.99 22.50
C GLY A 206 -3.80 -8.90 21.82
N THR A 207 -2.67 -9.31 21.21
CA THR A 207 -1.82 -8.38 20.45
C THR A 207 -2.54 -7.83 19.21
N SER A 208 -3.32 -8.65 18.50
CA SER A 208 -4.10 -8.19 17.34
C SER A 208 -5.13 -7.13 17.73
N ILE A 209 -5.89 -7.34 18.81
CA ILE A 209 -6.90 -6.39 19.28
C ILE A 209 -6.22 -5.11 19.75
N PHE A 210 -5.16 -5.21 20.55
CA PHE A 210 -4.42 -4.06 21.06
C PHE A 210 -3.85 -3.21 19.93
N THR A 211 -3.18 -3.86 18.97
CA THR A 211 -2.57 -3.19 17.82
C THR A 211 -3.62 -2.58 16.91
N GLY A 212 -4.69 -3.32 16.61
CA GLY A 212 -5.80 -2.82 15.81
C GLY A 212 -6.43 -1.56 16.42
N TYR A 213 -6.68 -1.58 17.73
CA TYR A 213 -7.20 -0.40 18.45
C TYR A 213 -6.24 0.80 18.36
N HIS A 214 -4.94 0.55 18.54
CA HIS A 214 -3.92 1.61 18.47
C HIS A 214 -3.85 2.23 17.08
N VAL A 215 -3.80 1.42 16.03
CA VAL A 215 -3.76 1.89 14.63
C VAL A 215 -5.02 2.67 14.26
N ILE A 216 -6.21 2.22 14.69
CA ILE A 216 -7.46 2.94 14.45
C ILE A 216 -7.43 4.31 15.14
N ARG A 217 -6.98 4.36 16.38
CA ARG A 217 -6.90 5.60 17.17
C ARG A 217 -5.94 6.61 16.53
N GLU A 218 -4.76 6.14 16.10
CA GLU A 218 -3.76 6.94 15.40
C GLU A 218 -4.30 7.50 14.07
N ASN A 219 -4.91 6.65 13.25
CA ASN A 219 -5.51 7.08 11.98
C ASN A 219 -6.65 8.09 12.18
N ASN A 220 -7.49 7.89 13.20
CA ASN A 220 -8.58 8.82 13.49
C ASN A 220 -8.05 10.18 13.90
N PHE A 221 -7.03 10.21 14.76
CA PHE A 221 -6.37 11.47 15.16
C PHE A 221 -5.76 12.18 13.96
N THR A 222 -4.99 11.47 13.14
CA THR A 222 -4.35 12.02 11.93
C THR A 222 -5.39 12.56 10.94
N LYS A 223 -6.51 11.84 10.74
CA LYS A 223 -7.61 12.33 9.89
C LYS A 223 -8.26 13.58 10.45
N SER A 224 -8.51 13.62 11.75
CA SER A 224 -9.06 14.78 12.44
C SER A 224 -8.13 15.99 12.33
N ALA A 225 -6.84 15.79 12.58
CA ALA A 225 -5.81 16.83 12.44
C ALA A 225 -5.77 17.39 10.99
N ASN A 226 -5.73 16.52 9.99
CA ASN A 226 -5.71 16.94 8.59
C ASN A 226 -6.97 17.70 8.17
N ARG A 227 -8.15 17.32 8.68
CA ARG A 227 -9.41 18.06 8.42
C ARG A 227 -9.40 19.43 9.08
N PHE A 228 -8.91 19.49 10.32
CA PHE A 228 -8.76 20.74 11.06
C PHE A 228 -7.79 21.71 10.37
N ILE A 229 -6.61 21.22 9.92
CA ILE A 229 -5.63 22.03 9.19
C ILE A 229 -6.24 22.57 7.89
N LYS A 230 -6.92 21.72 7.10
CA LYS A 230 -7.55 22.13 5.84
C LYS A 230 -8.62 23.21 6.04
N LYS A 231 -9.40 23.13 7.13
CA LYS A 231 -10.43 24.13 7.43
C LYS A 231 -9.82 25.45 7.85
N ASN A 232 -8.73 25.40 8.63
CA ASN A 232 -8.11 26.56 9.28
C ASN A 232 -6.78 26.97 8.61
N GLN A 233 -6.62 26.70 7.32
CA GLN A 233 -5.37 26.98 6.62
C GLN A 233 -5.01 28.48 6.61
N SER A 234 -6.03 29.36 6.61
CA SER A 234 -5.86 30.80 6.75
C SER A 234 -6.78 31.34 7.83
N ILE A 235 -6.24 32.08 8.79
CA ILE A 235 -6.94 32.63 9.95
C ILE A 235 -6.67 34.12 9.97
N GLY A 236 -7.57 34.90 9.35
CA GLY A 236 -7.38 36.34 9.19
C GLY A 236 -6.14 36.66 8.35
N LYS A 237 -5.13 37.29 8.98
CA LYS A 237 -3.83 37.62 8.34
C LYS A 237 -2.71 36.63 8.67
N THR A 238 -3.04 35.55 9.35
CA THR A 238 -2.11 34.48 9.74
C THR A 238 -2.48 33.22 8.97
N TYR A 239 -1.50 32.43 8.54
CA TYR A 239 -1.76 31.16 7.88
C TYR A 239 -0.83 30.05 8.40
N ILE A 240 -1.31 28.82 8.32
CA ILE A 240 -0.54 27.62 8.68
C ILE A 240 0.35 27.30 7.48
N TYR A 241 1.66 27.54 7.61
CA TYR A 241 2.62 27.23 6.53
C TYR A 241 3.22 25.83 6.65
N ASP A 242 3.30 25.29 7.87
CA ASP A 242 3.78 23.94 8.14
C ASP A 242 2.98 23.32 9.28
N SER A 243 2.82 22.01 9.25
CA SER A 243 2.12 21.29 10.30
C SER A 243 2.65 19.85 10.41
N SER A 244 2.89 19.40 11.62
CA SER A 244 3.30 18.03 11.89
C SER A 244 2.37 17.36 12.90
N VAL A 245 2.05 16.08 12.63
CA VAL A 245 1.25 15.25 13.53
C VAL A 245 2.19 14.24 14.18
N ASP A 246 2.49 14.43 15.47
CA ASP A 246 3.31 13.51 16.24
C ASP A 246 2.43 12.51 17.00
N VAL A 247 2.37 11.29 16.45
CA VAL A 247 1.65 10.17 17.06
C VAL A 247 2.54 9.27 17.91
N SER A 248 3.84 9.60 18.01
CA SER A 248 4.79 8.82 18.82
C SER A 248 4.65 9.14 20.32
N ARG A 249 4.05 10.28 20.64
CA ARG A 249 3.84 10.75 22.02
C ARG A 249 2.45 10.40 22.52
N THR A 250 2.31 10.20 23.79
CA THR A 250 1.01 10.07 24.47
C THR A 250 0.83 11.20 25.49
N PRO A 251 -0.14 12.11 25.29
CA PRO A 251 -1.14 12.18 24.21
C PRO A 251 -0.54 12.58 22.86
N TYR A 252 -1.16 12.18 21.74
CA TYR A 252 -0.78 12.59 20.39
C TYR A 252 -0.75 14.10 20.28
N GLN A 253 0.19 14.65 19.52
CA GLN A 253 0.36 16.10 19.39
C GLN A 253 0.21 16.54 17.94
N LEU A 254 -0.45 17.67 17.75
CA LEU A 254 -0.55 18.41 16.51
C LEU A 254 0.28 19.68 16.66
N GLU A 255 1.40 19.77 15.97
CA GLU A 255 2.23 20.96 15.91
C GLU A 255 1.81 21.79 14.70
N LEU A 256 1.50 23.06 14.96
CA LEU A 256 1.15 24.04 13.94
C LEU A 256 2.20 25.13 13.92
N ARG A 257 2.74 25.42 12.75
CA ARG A 257 3.64 26.54 12.54
C ARG A 257 2.92 27.63 11.78
N LEU A 258 2.83 28.78 12.41
CA LEU A 258 2.08 29.91 11.90
C LEU A 258 3.04 31.00 11.39
N ALA A 259 2.69 31.57 10.25
CA ALA A 259 3.35 32.73 9.69
C ALA A 259 2.33 33.86 9.47
N GLY A 260 2.74 35.12 9.70
CA GLY A 260 1.91 36.31 9.56
C GLY A 260 1.88 37.16 10.82
N GLU A 261 0.76 37.83 11.09
CA GLU A 261 0.57 38.60 12.32
C GLU A 261 0.40 37.67 13.52
N SER A 262 0.90 38.08 14.71
CA SER A 262 0.70 37.32 15.94
C SER A 262 -0.80 37.11 16.20
N LEU A 263 -1.18 35.89 16.58
CA LEU A 263 -2.56 35.56 16.89
C LEU A 263 -3.04 36.34 18.13
N ALA A 264 -4.11 37.12 17.99
CA ALA A 264 -4.80 37.67 19.13
C ALA A 264 -5.36 36.55 20.02
N ASP A 265 -5.37 36.74 21.34
CA ASP A 265 -5.83 35.72 22.29
C ASP A 265 -7.23 35.21 22.00
N GLU A 266 -8.14 36.08 21.54
CA GLU A 266 -9.49 35.68 21.10
C GLU A 266 -9.48 34.72 19.89
N THR A 267 -8.62 34.97 18.91
CA THR A 267 -8.49 34.13 17.72
C THR A 267 -7.86 32.77 18.06
N ARG A 268 -6.90 32.80 18.99
CA ARG A 268 -6.28 31.58 19.51
C ARG A 268 -7.29 30.70 20.25
N GLU A 269 -8.14 31.31 21.08
CA GLU A 269 -9.22 30.60 21.78
C GLU A 269 -10.26 30.04 20.79
N MET A 270 -10.61 30.78 19.75
CA MET A 270 -11.50 30.30 18.69
C MET A 270 -10.90 29.09 17.95
N LEU A 271 -9.60 29.13 17.62
CA LEU A 271 -8.90 28.03 16.98
C LEU A 271 -8.89 26.77 17.87
N LEU A 272 -8.62 26.94 19.16
CA LEU A 272 -8.62 25.82 20.11
C LEU A 272 -10.02 25.22 20.30
N ARG A 273 -11.08 26.05 20.32
CA ARG A 273 -12.47 25.57 20.36
C ARG A 273 -12.86 24.83 19.07
N ASP A 274 -12.44 25.34 17.91
CA ASP A 274 -12.70 24.65 16.64
C ASP A 274 -11.99 23.29 16.62
N ALA A 275 -10.79 23.17 17.16
CA ALA A 275 -10.08 21.90 17.27
C ALA A 275 -10.83 20.87 18.13
N GLU A 276 -11.50 21.29 19.21
CA GLU A 276 -12.34 20.43 20.05
C GLU A 276 -13.51 19.84 19.24
N HIS A 277 -14.09 20.59 18.29
CA HIS A 277 -15.12 20.06 17.36
C HIS A 277 -14.60 18.95 16.44
N PHE A 278 -13.30 18.90 16.18
CA PHE A 278 -12.65 17.80 15.45
C PHE A 278 -12.17 16.66 16.35
N GLY A 279 -12.44 16.74 17.66
CA GLY A 279 -12.03 15.73 18.63
C GLY A 279 -10.56 15.83 19.03
N ILE A 280 -9.91 16.99 18.83
CA ILE A 280 -8.53 17.27 19.23
C ILE A 280 -8.58 18.08 20.53
N MET A 281 -8.01 17.55 21.60
CA MET A 281 -7.96 18.24 22.89
C MET A 281 -6.97 19.41 22.85
N ARG A 282 -7.21 20.46 23.60
CA ARG A 282 -6.32 21.64 23.72
C ARG A 282 -4.86 21.27 24.03
N GLN A 283 -4.66 20.28 24.90
CA GLN A 283 -3.34 19.81 25.29
C GLN A 283 -2.56 19.10 24.16
N GLN A 284 -3.26 18.75 23.10
CA GLN A 284 -2.71 18.06 21.93
C GLN A 284 -2.24 19.02 20.84
N ILE A 285 -2.49 20.32 20.99
CA ILE A 285 -2.12 21.34 20.00
C ILE A 285 -0.97 22.15 20.54
N VAL A 286 0.10 22.18 19.77
CA VAL A 286 1.27 23.04 20.01
C VAL A 286 1.33 24.05 18.89
N ILE A 287 1.22 25.32 19.22
CA ILE A 287 1.26 26.42 18.26
C ILE A 287 2.62 27.10 18.37
N HIS A 288 3.38 27.07 17.29
CA HIS A 288 4.62 27.82 17.14
C HIS A 288 4.36 29.04 16.28
N GLU A 289 4.52 30.21 16.88
CA GLU A 289 4.46 31.50 16.18
C GLU A 289 5.88 31.90 15.83
N ASP A 290 6.28 31.74 14.59
CA ASP A 290 7.58 32.20 14.11
C ASP A 290 7.53 33.70 13.82
N ALA A 291 7.73 34.51 14.88
CA ALA A 291 7.77 35.97 14.78
C ALA A 291 8.87 36.53 13.85
N THR A 292 9.78 35.66 13.39
CA THR A 292 10.87 36.00 12.46
C THR A 292 10.48 35.92 10.99
N VAL A 293 9.38 35.29 10.65
CA VAL A 293 8.80 35.32 9.30
C VAL A 293 7.87 36.53 9.19
N ARG A 294 8.39 37.71 9.52
CA ARG A 294 7.74 38.97 9.14
C ARG A 294 7.81 39.08 7.63
N PHE A 295 6.67 39.31 7.00
CA PHE A 295 6.50 39.52 5.55
C PHE A 295 7.34 40.67 4.95
N ASP A 296 8.07 41.44 5.78
CA ASP A 296 8.94 42.55 5.32
C ASP A 296 10.18 42.10 4.52
N LYS A 297 10.47 40.78 4.43
CA LYS A 297 11.61 40.27 3.65
C LYS A 297 11.26 39.25 2.56
N PHE A 298 10.06 38.74 2.51
CA PHE A 298 9.62 37.97 1.37
C PHE A 298 8.89 38.92 0.40
N ASN A 299 9.54 39.24 -0.69
CA ASN A 299 8.87 39.88 -1.80
C ASN A 299 7.59 39.09 -2.09
N GLU A 300 6.40 39.70 -1.86
CA GLU A 300 5.10 39.14 -2.26
C GLU A 300 5.15 38.58 -3.67
N THR A 301 5.98 39.17 -4.51
CA THR A 301 6.27 38.76 -5.89
C THR A 301 6.97 37.41 -6.00
N GLU A 302 7.82 36.99 -5.07
CA GLU A 302 8.52 35.69 -5.16
C GLU A 302 7.63 34.53 -4.72
N ILE A 303 6.90 34.69 -3.61
CA ILE A 303 5.97 33.65 -3.12
C ILE A 303 4.81 33.46 -4.10
N VAL A 304 4.25 34.57 -4.60
CA VAL A 304 3.21 34.54 -5.63
C VAL A 304 3.77 33.97 -6.93
N ARG A 305 5.00 34.24 -7.28
CA ARG A 305 5.67 33.68 -8.46
C ARG A 305 5.93 32.18 -8.32
N ASP A 306 6.36 31.71 -7.15
CA ASP A 306 6.57 30.28 -6.86
C ASP A 306 5.24 29.51 -6.78
N LEU A 307 4.20 30.11 -6.18
CA LEU A 307 2.85 29.55 -6.18
C LEU A 307 2.23 29.54 -7.59
N ILE A 308 2.44 30.59 -8.39
CA ILE A 308 1.97 30.65 -9.77
C ILE A 308 2.78 29.67 -10.62
N SER A 309 4.11 29.56 -10.44
CA SER A 309 4.94 28.64 -11.21
C SER A 309 4.64 27.17 -10.86
N SER A 310 4.44 26.84 -9.60
CA SER A 310 4.07 25.49 -9.17
C SER A 310 2.65 25.11 -9.62
N ASN A 311 1.69 26.06 -9.58
CA ASN A 311 0.37 25.84 -10.13
C ASN A 311 0.38 25.79 -11.67
N ALA A 312 1.17 26.61 -12.35
CA ALA A 312 1.32 26.56 -13.80
C ALA A 312 1.92 25.22 -14.25
N THR A 313 2.93 24.72 -13.54
CA THR A 313 3.54 23.39 -13.82
C THR A 313 2.53 22.26 -13.59
N ASN A 314 1.75 22.30 -12.52
CA ASN A 314 0.69 21.33 -12.25
C ASN A 314 -0.45 21.39 -13.28
N ILE A 315 -0.83 22.58 -13.73
CA ILE A 315 -1.83 22.77 -14.80
C ILE A 315 -1.28 22.21 -16.12
N GLN A 316 -0.02 22.51 -16.44
CA GLN A 316 0.62 22.06 -17.67
C GLN A 316 0.73 20.52 -17.74
N VAL A 317 1.13 19.87 -16.64
CA VAL A 317 1.15 18.40 -16.54
C VAL A 317 -0.25 17.79 -16.70
N ARG A 318 -1.28 18.44 -16.16
CA ARG A 318 -2.68 18.02 -16.34
C ARG A 318 -3.16 18.22 -17.77
N ASP A 319 -2.85 19.35 -18.38
CA ASP A 319 -3.21 19.65 -19.77
C ASP A 319 -2.51 18.69 -20.75
N ASP A 320 -1.26 18.35 -20.52
CA ASP A 320 -0.53 17.38 -21.33
C ASP A 320 -1.12 15.96 -21.16
N SER A 321 -1.52 15.61 -19.96
CA SER A 321 -2.23 14.33 -19.70
C SER A 321 -3.60 14.30 -20.39
N ILE A 322 -4.35 15.40 -20.35
CA ILE A 322 -5.65 15.54 -21.05
C ILE A 322 -5.46 15.42 -22.56
N LYS A 323 -4.44 16.08 -23.13
CA LYS A 323 -4.13 16.00 -24.56
C LYS A 323 -3.73 14.58 -24.98
N ALA A 324 -2.92 13.90 -24.17
CA ALA A 324 -2.53 12.50 -24.40
C ALA A 324 -3.75 11.59 -24.39
N LEU A 325 -4.63 11.72 -23.39
CA LEU A 325 -5.87 10.93 -23.29
C LEU A 325 -6.85 11.27 -24.44
N GLN A 326 -6.93 12.53 -24.86
CA GLN A 326 -7.75 12.92 -26.00
C GLN A 326 -7.22 12.33 -27.31
N ALA A 327 -5.90 12.33 -27.52
CA ALA A 327 -5.27 11.70 -28.68
C ALA A 327 -5.51 10.18 -28.72
N GLU A 328 -5.40 9.52 -27.57
CA GLU A 328 -5.71 8.09 -27.44
C GLU A 328 -7.18 7.81 -27.72
N LEU A 329 -8.07 8.61 -27.19
CA LEU A 329 -9.51 8.50 -27.42
C LEU A 329 -9.88 8.79 -28.89
N ALA A 330 -9.21 9.73 -29.54
CA ALA A 330 -9.37 9.99 -30.97
C ALA A 330 -8.86 8.80 -31.80
N TYR A 331 -7.75 8.20 -31.42
CA TYR A 331 -7.22 6.98 -32.03
C TYR A 331 -8.23 5.81 -31.92
N TYR A 332 -8.77 5.54 -30.74
CA TYR A 332 -9.79 4.51 -30.56
C TYR A 332 -11.07 4.80 -31.32
N LYS A 333 -11.52 6.06 -31.31
CA LYS A 333 -12.70 6.48 -32.13
C LYS A 333 -12.48 6.33 -33.62
N SER A 334 -11.28 6.63 -34.13
CA SER A 334 -10.97 6.45 -35.54
C SER A 334 -10.93 4.97 -35.97
N GLN A 335 -10.66 4.08 -35.02
CA GLN A 335 -10.71 2.64 -35.24
C GLN A 335 -12.13 2.06 -35.18
N GLN A 336 -13.10 2.79 -34.63
CA GLN A 336 -14.49 2.35 -34.62
C GLN A 336 -15.10 2.48 -36.01
N LEU A 337 -15.71 1.41 -36.48
CA LEU A 337 -16.46 1.42 -37.75
C LEU A 337 -17.68 2.34 -37.59
N PRO A 338 -17.94 3.25 -38.52
CA PRO A 338 -19.15 4.09 -38.49
C PRO A 338 -20.40 3.27 -38.84
N ALA A 339 -20.74 2.35 -37.93
CA ALA A 339 -21.76 1.33 -38.18
C ALA A 339 -23.13 1.91 -38.53
N THR A 340 -23.51 3.03 -37.92
CA THR A 340 -24.78 3.71 -38.19
C THR A 340 -24.85 4.35 -39.56
N GLN A 341 -23.76 4.94 -40.03
CA GLN A 341 -23.70 5.56 -41.39
C GLN A 341 -23.66 4.48 -42.46
N LEU A 342 -22.81 3.45 -42.30
CA LEU A 342 -22.72 2.34 -43.22
C LEU A 342 -24.04 1.54 -43.28
N ALA A 343 -24.72 1.37 -42.15
CA ALA A 343 -26.02 0.72 -42.13
C ALA A 343 -27.10 1.52 -42.89
N ALA A 344 -27.12 2.85 -42.73
CA ALA A 344 -28.07 3.70 -43.45
C ALA A 344 -27.80 3.73 -44.98
N GLU A 345 -26.53 3.79 -45.39
CA GLU A 345 -26.14 3.71 -46.81
C GLU A 345 -26.53 2.39 -47.44
N LEU A 346 -26.25 1.26 -46.76
CA LEU A 346 -26.59 -0.07 -47.24
C LEU A 346 -28.11 -0.28 -47.29
N GLN A 347 -28.88 0.21 -46.37
CA GLN A 347 -30.36 0.15 -46.40
C GLN A 347 -30.95 0.99 -47.52
N THR A 348 -30.30 2.10 -47.92
CA THR A 348 -30.76 2.93 -49.05
C THR A 348 -30.49 2.23 -50.37
N GLN A 349 -29.41 1.46 -50.52
CA GLN A 349 -29.06 0.75 -51.75
C GLN A 349 -29.80 -0.60 -51.89
N ILE A 350 -30.08 -1.28 -50.77
CA ILE A 350 -30.72 -2.59 -50.75
C ILE A 350 -31.84 -2.57 -49.68
N PRO A 351 -33.08 -2.21 -50.06
CA PRO A 351 -34.19 -2.04 -49.10
C PRO A 351 -34.64 -3.33 -48.40
N THR A 352 -34.19 -4.48 -48.87
CA THR A 352 -34.58 -5.81 -48.33
C THR A 352 -33.72 -6.25 -47.15
N ILE A 353 -32.68 -5.47 -46.76
CA ILE A 353 -31.82 -5.80 -45.63
C ILE A 353 -32.53 -5.55 -44.30
N THR A 354 -32.73 -6.60 -43.50
CA THR A 354 -33.34 -6.52 -42.17
C THR A 354 -32.31 -6.49 -41.03
N ARG A 355 -31.10 -7.02 -41.28
CA ARG A 355 -30.05 -7.08 -40.24
C ARG A 355 -28.67 -6.97 -40.87
N ILE A 356 -27.83 -6.09 -40.28
CA ILE A 356 -26.46 -5.86 -40.71
C ILE A 356 -25.55 -6.10 -39.48
N ALA A 357 -24.58 -7.01 -39.62
CA ALA A 357 -23.52 -7.20 -38.65
C ALA A 357 -22.18 -6.76 -39.25
N LEU A 358 -21.52 -5.81 -38.62
CA LEU A 358 -20.21 -5.29 -39.02
C LEU A 358 -19.16 -5.77 -38.04
N THR A 359 -18.12 -6.41 -38.52
CA THR A 359 -16.97 -6.82 -37.71
C THR A 359 -15.67 -6.48 -38.42
N LYS A 360 -14.60 -6.22 -37.67
CA LYS A 360 -13.24 -6.14 -38.19
C LYS A 360 -12.61 -7.53 -38.08
N GLY A 361 -12.06 -8.02 -39.17
CA GLY A 361 -11.35 -9.29 -39.26
C GLY A 361 -10.03 -9.13 -40.01
N THR A 362 -9.08 -10.01 -39.76
CA THR A 362 -7.86 -10.16 -40.57
C THR A 362 -8.07 -11.32 -41.55
N SER A 363 -7.79 -11.10 -42.85
CA SER A 363 -7.82 -12.19 -43.83
C SER A 363 -6.45 -12.85 -43.91
N LEU A 364 -6.47 -14.21 -44.00
CA LEU A 364 -5.31 -15.04 -44.30
C LEU A 364 -5.43 -15.48 -45.75
N GLU A 365 -4.52 -15.03 -46.60
CA GLU A 365 -4.40 -15.49 -47.96
C GLU A 365 -2.99 -16.05 -48.19
N ASN A 366 -2.89 -17.32 -48.59
CA ASN A 366 -1.63 -18.01 -48.90
C ASN A 366 -0.57 -17.97 -47.77
N GLU A 367 -0.96 -18.29 -46.51
CA GLU A 367 -0.07 -18.32 -45.33
C GLU A 367 0.59 -16.96 -44.95
N MET A 368 0.28 -15.86 -45.64
CA MET A 368 0.69 -14.53 -45.26
C MET A 368 -0.46 -13.77 -44.59
N VAL A 369 -0.22 -13.29 -43.38
CA VAL A 369 -1.16 -12.40 -42.68
C VAL A 369 -1.05 -11.02 -43.29
N THR A 370 -2.03 -10.65 -44.10
CA THR A 370 -2.15 -9.23 -44.56
C THR A 370 -2.74 -8.40 -43.43
N SER A 371 -2.00 -7.38 -43.00
CA SER A 371 -2.37 -6.53 -41.87
C SER A 371 -3.47 -5.51 -42.18
N GLU A 372 -4.14 -5.60 -43.32
CA GLU A 372 -5.28 -4.74 -43.65
C GLU A 372 -6.54 -5.24 -42.96
N SER A 373 -7.06 -4.43 -42.04
CA SER A 373 -8.34 -4.72 -41.36
C SER A 373 -9.48 -4.69 -42.37
N GLN A 374 -9.99 -5.87 -42.79
CA GLN A 374 -11.15 -5.97 -43.62
C GLN A 374 -12.44 -5.85 -42.83
N VAL A 375 -13.42 -5.16 -43.40
CA VAL A 375 -14.78 -5.05 -42.85
C VAL A 375 -15.60 -6.19 -43.43
N VAL A 376 -16.02 -7.14 -42.62
CA VAL A 376 -16.91 -8.21 -43.00
C VAL A 376 -18.35 -7.77 -42.76
N VAL A 377 -19.14 -7.70 -43.81
CA VAL A 377 -20.56 -7.38 -43.74
C VAL A 377 -21.35 -8.68 -43.91
N VAL A 378 -22.03 -9.09 -42.85
CA VAL A 378 -22.98 -10.21 -42.93
C VAL A 378 -24.38 -9.66 -43.07
N VAL A 379 -25.01 -9.97 -44.19
CA VAL A 379 -26.37 -9.55 -44.54
C VAL A 379 -27.29 -10.76 -44.36
N CYS A 380 -28.32 -10.60 -43.50
CA CYS A 380 -29.37 -11.60 -43.32
C CYS A 380 -30.72 -11.01 -43.70
#